data_3b83271cffa1190e6167fbd8811e33d6
#
_entry.id   3b83271cffa1190e6167fbd8811e33d6
#
_cell.length_a   1.000
_cell.length_b   1.000
_cell.length_c   1.000
_cell.angle_alpha   90.00
_cell.angle_beta   90.00
_cell.angle_gamma   90.00
#
_symmetry.space_group_name_H-M   'P 1'
#
loop_
_entity.id
_entity.type
_entity.pdbx_description
1 polymer ?
#
loop_
_entity_poly.entity_id
_entity_poly.type
_entity_poly.pdbx_seq_one_letter_code
_entity_poly.pdbx_strand_id
1 'polypeptide(L)'
;MRPFLTRLFAALIFSAIAAPITHAQSAAEPAAPKPYLVEWLYRVQYGHKDEWWALFRKYQIAALDREQQLGYITSYTVYAPGLHTAEDGRWDYRIVIAYKDPSSATHEGEVLRQLFPDQATLRKEENRRWELTSNHYDLPIHAIDPHAE
;
A
#
# COMPACT_ATOMS: atom_id res chain seq x y z
N MET A 1 25.20 -89.02 34.62
CA MET A 1 26.11 -88.23 33.75
C MET A 1 25.30 -87.18 33.00
N ARG A 2 25.44 -85.92 33.39
CA ARG A 2 24.71 -84.78 32.74
C ARG A 2 25.76 -83.88 32.09
N PRO A 3 25.66 -83.47 30.82
CA PRO A 3 26.56 -82.51 30.22
C PRO A 3 26.06 -81.08 30.49
N PHE A 4 27.00 -80.21 30.85
CA PHE A 4 26.87 -78.78 31.04
C PHE A 4 26.68 -78.07 29.70
N LEU A 5 25.61 -77.32 29.56
CA LEU A 5 25.36 -76.45 28.42
C LEU A 5 25.93 -75.06 28.76
N THR A 6 26.98 -74.63 28.11
CA THR A 6 27.59 -73.33 28.24
C THR A 6 26.80 -72.36 27.35
N ARG A 7 26.10 -71.38 27.95
CA ARG A 7 25.43 -70.31 27.24
C ARG A 7 26.40 -69.14 26.96
N LEU A 8 26.73 -68.93 25.69
CA LEU A 8 27.46 -67.76 25.22
C LEU A 8 26.50 -66.57 25.14
N PHE A 9 26.72 -65.51 25.93
CA PHE A 9 26.06 -64.23 25.83
C PHE A 9 26.80 -63.36 24.84
N ALA A 10 26.25 -63.09 23.67
CA ALA A 10 26.78 -62.08 22.73
C ALA A 10 26.23 -60.72 23.14
N ALA A 11 27.09 -59.83 23.59
CA ALA A 11 26.74 -58.43 23.87
C ALA A 11 26.74 -57.62 22.56
N LEU A 12 25.60 -57.20 22.10
CA LEU A 12 25.44 -56.25 21.00
C LEU A 12 25.70 -54.83 21.53
N ILE A 13 26.82 -54.24 21.14
CA ILE A 13 27.11 -52.82 21.41
C ILE A 13 26.40 -52.00 20.32
N PHE A 14 25.32 -51.28 20.69
CA PHE A 14 24.67 -50.30 19.85
C PHE A 14 25.44 -48.97 19.92
N SER A 15 26.26 -48.69 18.93
CA SER A 15 26.89 -47.37 18.77
C SER A 15 25.83 -46.40 18.19
N ALA A 16 25.30 -45.52 19.03
CA ALA A 16 24.46 -44.43 18.60
C ALA A 16 25.31 -43.33 17.91
N ILE A 17 25.24 -43.24 16.60
CA ILE A 17 25.83 -42.14 15.83
C ILE A 17 24.92 -40.94 15.99
N ALA A 18 25.29 -39.97 16.84
CA ALA A 18 24.63 -38.68 16.94
C ALA A 18 24.99 -37.85 15.69
N ALA A 19 24.07 -37.74 14.76
CA ALA A 19 24.21 -36.79 13.62
C ALA A 19 24.08 -35.35 14.14
N PRO A 20 24.97 -34.42 13.78
CA PRO A 20 24.83 -33.03 14.15
C PRO A 20 23.58 -32.45 13.46
N ILE A 21 22.63 -31.92 14.23
CA ILE A 21 21.49 -31.15 13.71
C ILE A 21 22.07 -29.78 13.32
N THR A 22 22.44 -29.64 12.07
CA THR A 22 22.71 -28.32 11.48
C THR A 22 21.40 -27.54 11.42
N HIS A 23 21.22 -26.60 12.33
CA HIS A 23 20.20 -25.58 12.23
C HIS A 23 20.53 -24.73 10.99
N ALA A 24 19.85 -24.99 9.87
CA ALA A 24 19.85 -24.08 8.73
C ALA A 24 19.26 -22.77 9.23
N GLN A 25 20.11 -21.77 9.45
CA GLN A 25 19.71 -20.41 9.74
C GLN A 25 18.94 -19.92 8.51
N SER A 26 17.58 -19.87 8.60
CA SER A 26 16.75 -19.30 7.55
C SER A 26 17.25 -17.89 7.31
N ALA A 27 17.85 -17.64 6.15
CA ALA A 27 18.19 -16.29 5.74
C ALA A 27 16.89 -15.48 5.78
N ALA A 28 16.87 -14.42 6.58
CA ALA A 28 15.71 -13.53 6.62
C ALA A 28 15.43 -13.04 5.19
N GLU A 29 14.21 -13.30 4.71
CA GLU A 29 13.77 -12.83 3.41
C GLU A 29 13.96 -11.30 3.36
N PRO A 30 14.55 -10.75 2.29
CA PRO A 30 14.74 -9.30 2.19
C PRO A 30 13.40 -8.61 2.41
N ALA A 31 13.35 -7.69 3.36
CA ALA A 31 12.13 -6.92 3.62
C ALA A 31 11.65 -6.27 2.32
N ALA A 32 10.37 -6.44 1.97
CA ALA A 32 9.78 -5.82 0.80
C ALA A 32 10.05 -4.30 0.84
N PRO A 33 10.37 -3.67 -0.30
CA PRO A 33 10.61 -2.24 -0.34
C PRO A 33 9.39 -1.49 0.22
N LYS A 34 9.64 -0.50 1.08
CA LYS A 34 8.58 0.32 1.65
C LYS A 34 7.92 1.15 0.54
N PRO A 35 6.59 1.21 0.47
CA PRO A 35 5.90 2.01 -0.52
C PRO A 35 6.19 3.51 -0.31
N TYR A 36 6.15 4.28 -1.40
CA TYR A 36 6.16 5.74 -1.35
C TYR A 36 4.74 6.23 -1.12
N LEU A 37 4.50 6.83 0.05
CA LEU A 37 3.16 7.26 0.44
C LEU A 37 2.97 8.74 0.10
N VAL A 38 1.85 9.06 -0.52
CA VAL A 38 1.41 10.44 -0.79
C VAL A 38 0.01 10.63 -0.24
N GLU A 39 -0.21 11.75 0.38
CA GLU A 39 -1.52 12.16 0.87
C GLU A 39 -2.00 13.37 0.07
N TRP A 40 -3.20 13.25 -0.52
CA TRP A 40 -3.94 14.37 -1.10
C TRP A 40 -5.03 14.80 -0.13
N LEU A 41 -5.12 16.08 0.15
CA LEU A 41 -6.14 16.65 1.01
C LEU A 41 -6.89 17.75 0.28
N TYR A 42 -8.22 17.65 0.29
CA TYR A 42 -9.11 18.60 -0.39
C TYR A 42 -10.10 19.23 0.56
N ARG A 43 -10.28 20.54 0.40
CA ARG A 43 -11.40 21.28 0.94
C ARG A 43 -12.24 21.84 -0.21
N VAL A 44 -13.53 21.49 -0.21
CA VAL A 44 -14.47 21.85 -1.27
C VAL A 44 -15.28 23.06 -0.84
N GLN A 45 -15.68 23.91 -1.79
CA GLN A 45 -16.59 25.01 -1.52
C GLN A 45 -17.92 24.50 -0.96
N TYR A 46 -18.51 25.24 -0.01
CA TYR A 46 -19.79 24.86 0.57
C TYR A 46 -20.87 24.74 -0.49
N GLY A 47 -21.72 23.70 -0.37
CA GLY A 47 -22.79 23.41 -1.29
C GLY A 47 -22.40 22.71 -2.59
N HIS A 48 -21.09 22.45 -2.82
CA HIS A 48 -20.60 21.87 -4.08
C HIS A 48 -19.96 20.49 -3.94
N LYS A 49 -20.11 19.82 -2.80
CA LYS A 49 -19.46 18.51 -2.55
C LYS A 49 -19.87 17.44 -3.56
N ASP A 50 -21.14 17.37 -3.91
CA ASP A 50 -21.65 16.34 -4.81
C ASP A 50 -21.14 16.53 -6.25
N GLU A 51 -21.14 17.78 -6.76
CA GLU A 51 -20.58 18.11 -8.08
C GLU A 51 -19.07 17.83 -8.11
N TRP A 52 -18.35 18.30 -7.10
CA TRP A 52 -16.91 18.07 -6.98
C TRP A 52 -16.59 16.58 -6.95
N TRP A 53 -17.30 15.81 -6.13
CA TRP A 53 -17.08 14.38 -5.98
C TRP A 53 -17.39 13.60 -7.26
N ALA A 54 -18.42 14.00 -8.00
CA ALA A 54 -18.76 13.39 -9.28
C ALA A 54 -17.60 13.56 -10.30
N LEU A 55 -17.04 14.77 -10.38
CA LEU A 55 -15.89 15.06 -11.24
C LEU A 55 -14.62 14.33 -10.79
N PHE A 56 -14.33 14.32 -9.48
CA PHE A 56 -13.21 13.61 -8.89
C PHE A 56 -13.28 12.11 -9.18
N ARG A 57 -14.43 11.49 -8.99
CA ARG A 57 -14.62 10.07 -9.32
C ARG A 57 -14.44 9.80 -10.80
N LYS A 58 -14.97 10.65 -11.65
CA LYS A 58 -14.89 10.46 -13.10
C LYS A 58 -13.45 10.41 -13.59
N TYR A 59 -12.57 11.24 -13.07
CA TYR A 59 -11.20 11.40 -13.56
C TYR A 59 -10.16 10.83 -12.60
N GLN A 60 -10.10 11.30 -11.37
CA GLN A 60 -9.03 10.96 -10.45
C GLN A 60 -9.15 9.51 -9.95
N ILE A 61 -10.33 9.07 -9.54
CA ILE A 61 -10.52 7.68 -9.12
C ILE A 61 -10.27 6.73 -10.29
N ALA A 62 -10.75 7.06 -11.49
CA ALA A 62 -10.49 6.23 -12.67
C ALA A 62 -8.99 6.15 -13.01
N ALA A 63 -8.23 7.24 -12.82
CA ALA A 63 -6.78 7.23 -12.98
C ALA A 63 -6.10 6.36 -11.91
N LEU A 64 -6.45 6.52 -10.64
CA LEU A 64 -5.91 5.72 -9.53
C LEU A 64 -6.19 4.22 -9.72
N ASP A 65 -7.40 3.85 -10.13
CA ASP A 65 -7.76 2.47 -10.45
C ASP A 65 -6.89 1.92 -11.59
N ARG A 66 -6.65 2.73 -12.62
CA ARG A 66 -5.82 2.34 -13.74
C ARG A 66 -4.35 2.23 -13.36
N GLU A 67 -3.82 3.15 -12.59
CA GLU A 67 -2.46 3.10 -12.06
C GLU A 67 -2.23 1.87 -11.17
N GLN A 68 -3.25 1.49 -10.37
CA GLN A 68 -3.20 0.26 -9.59
C GLN A 68 -3.17 -0.99 -10.50
N GLN A 69 -3.97 -1.04 -11.56
CA GLN A 69 -3.93 -2.12 -12.55
C GLN A 69 -2.57 -2.22 -13.27
N LEU A 70 -1.92 -1.09 -13.49
CA LEU A 70 -0.59 -1.01 -14.12
C LEU A 70 0.56 -1.31 -13.14
N GLY A 71 0.26 -1.42 -11.84
CA GLY A 71 1.24 -1.72 -10.80
C GLY A 71 2.07 -0.50 -10.35
N TYR A 72 1.67 0.72 -10.68
CA TYR A 72 2.26 1.96 -10.16
C TYR A 72 1.83 2.22 -8.73
N ILE A 73 0.58 1.89 -8.39
CA ILE A 73 -0.02 2.01 -7.07
C ILE A 73 -0.24 0.61 -6.49
N THR A 74 0.14 0.40 -5.23
CA THR A 74 -0.13 -0.83 -4.50
C THR A 74 -1.50 -0.79 -3.82
N SER A 75 -1.88 0.38 -3.32
CA SER A 75 -3.21 0.63 -2.74
C SER A 75 -3.50 2.12 -2.66
N TYR A 76 -4.76 2.49 -2.58
CA TYR A 76 -5.19 3.81 -2.15
C TYR A 76 -6.44 3.72 -1.30
N THR A 77 -6.66 4.73 -0.45
CA THR A 77 -7.85 4.82 0.41
C THR A 77 -8.34 6.25 0.43
N VAL A 78 -9.65 6.42 0.27
CA VAL A 78 -10.31 7.72 0.37
C VAL A 78 -11.00 7.81 1.72
N TYR A 79 -10.77 8.91 2.42
CA TYR A 79 -11.40 9.24 3.70
C TYR A 79 -12.28 10.47 3.55
N ALA A 80 -13.37 10.50 4.29
CA ALA A 80 -14.19 11.69 4.53
C ALA A 80 -14.39 11.84 6.04
N PRO A 81 -14.50 13.07 6.58
CA PRO A 81 -14.70 13.26 8.01
C PRO A 81 -16.08 12.75 8.44
N GLY A 82 -16.13 12.01 9.55
CA GLY A 82 -17.39 11.54 10.15
C GLY A 82 -18.06 12.57 11.05
N LEU A 83 -17.34 13.64 11.42
CA LEU A 83 -17.82 14.70 12.33
C LEU A 83 -17.41 16.07 11.78
N HIS A 84 -18.04 17.13 12.32
CA HIS A 84 -17.68 18.50 11.98
C HIS A 84 -16.36 18.89 12.64
N THR A 85 -15.56 19.68 11.92
CA THR A 85 -14.33 20.31 12.42
C THR A 85 -14.47 21.83 12.35
N ALA A 86 -13.61 22.56 13.08
CA ALA A 86 -13.48 24.00 12.92
C ALA A 86 -13.06 24.34 11.47
N GLU A 87 -13.44 25.54 10.97
CA GLU A 87 -13.23 25.92 9.56
C GLU A 87 -11.75 25.95 9.17
N ASP A 88 -10.87 26.37 10.04
CA ASP A 88 -9.43 26.40 9.80
C ASP A 88 -8.81 25.00 9.67
N GLY A 89 -9.37 24.01 10.38
CA GLY A 89 -8.97 22.59 10.30
C GLY A 89 -9.84 21.73 9.36
N ARG A 90 -10.79 22.34 8.62
CA ARG A 90 -11.73 21.61 7.79
C ARG A 90 -11.06 21.00 6.57
N TRP A 91 -11.36 19.74 6.33
CA TRP A 91 -11.14 19.02 5.07
C TRP A 91 -12.40 18.23 4.70
N ASP A 92 -12.58 17.95 3.44
CA ASP A 92 -13.75 17.21 2.94
C ASP A 92 -13.40 15.85 2.39
N TYR A 93 -12.23 15.73 1.77
CA TYR A 93 -11.68 14.46 1.28
C TYR A 93 -10.18 14.39 1.55
N ARG A 94 -9.74 13.18 1.90
CA ARG A 94 -8.34 12.84 2.13
C ARG A 94 -8.06 11.52 1.44
N ILE A 95 -7.10 11.51 0.54
CA ILE A 95 -6.72 10.32 -0.21
C ILE A 95 -5.29 9.95 0.20
N VAL A 96 -5.08 8.74 0.68
CA VAL A 96 -3.75 8.21 0.96
C VAL A 96 -3.44 7.18 -0.10
N ILE A 97 -2.35 7.40 -0.83
CA ILE A 97 -1.93 6.60 -1.97
C ILE A 97 -0.59 5.97 -1.64
N ALA A 98 -0.47 4.67 -1.83
CA ALA A 98 0.76 3.91 -1.70
C ALA A 98 1.30 3.58 -3.09
N TYR A 99 2.23 4.38 -3.59
CA TYR A 99 2.95 4.10 -4.83
C TYR A 99 4.02 3.04 -4.60
N LYS A 100 4.32 2.27 -5.63
CA LYS A 100 5.40 1.28 -5.59
C LYS A 100 6.74 1.93 -5.26
N ASP A 101 7.01 3.10 -5.84
CA ASP A 101 8.21 3.91 -5.67
C ASP A 101 7.93 5.37 -6.07
N PRO A 102 8.84 6.34 -5.82
CA PRO A 102 8.63 7.74 -6.18
C PRO A 102 8.45 7.99 -7.68
N SER A 103 9.07 7.20 -8.55
CA SER A 103 8.93 7.34 -10.01
C SER A 103 7.53 6.95 -10.48
N SER A 104 6.90 6.00 -9.80
CA SER A 104 5.53 5.57 -10.08
C SER A 104 4.51 6.70 -9.88
N ALA A 105 4.78 7.68 -9.00
CA ALA A 105 3.90 8.82 -8.75
C ALA A 105 3.89 9.87 -9.89
N THR A 106 4.62 9.66 -10.96
CA THR A 106 4.71 10.61 -12.09
C THR A 106 3.87 10.23 -13.31
N HIS A 107 3.12 9.12 -13.24
CA HIS A 107 2.41 8.57 -14.40
C HIS A 107 0.96 9.05 -14.58
N GLU A 108 0.38 9.74 -13.60
CA GLU A 108 -1.03 10.18 -13.62
C GLU A 108 -1.41 10.89 -14.93
N GLY A 109 -0.61 11.87 -15.36
CA GLY A 109 -0.90 12.63 -16.57
C GLY A 109 -0.91 11.79 -17.85
N GLU A 110 -0.08 10.76 -17.94
CA GLU A 110 -0.10 9.81 -19.06
C GLU A 110 -1.35 8.92 -19.01
N VAL A 111 -1.66 8.41 -17.83
CA VAL A 111 -2.84 7.56 -17.60
C VAL A 111 -4.13 8.30 -17.94
N LEU A 112 -4.26 9.56 -17.50
CA LEU A 112 -5.40 10.41 -17.84
C LEU A 112 -5.56 10.62 -19.35
N ARG A 113 -4.45 10.87 -20.08
CA ARG A 113 -4.50 11.00 -21.55
C ARG A 113 -4.94 9.73 -22.24
N GLN A 114 -4.55 8.57 -21.73
CA GLN A 114 -4.94 7.27 -22.29
C GLN A 114 -6.42 6.95 -22.02
N LEU A 115 -6.89 7.22 -20.81
CA LEU A 115 -8.28 6.95 -20.41
C LEU A 115 -9.29 7.91 -21.05
N PHE A 116 -8.89 9.17 -21.25
CA PHE A 116 -9.77 10.24 -21.70
C PHE A 116 -9.20 10.94 -22.94
N PRO A 117 -9.39 10.37 -24.15
CA PRO A 117 -8.84 10.92 -25.40
C PRO A 117 -9.36 12.32 -25.72
N ASP A 118 -10.60 12.66 -25.33
CA ASP A 118 -11.13 14.03 -25.43
C ASP A 118 -10.52 14.93 -24.35
N GLN A 119 -9.33 15.40 -24.67
CA GLN A 119 -8.56 16.27 -23.78
C GLN A 119 -9.19 17.66 -23.58
N ALA A 120 -10.09 18.10 -24.47
CA ALA A 120 -10.78 19.37 -24.30
C ALA A 120 -11.83 19.26 -23.19
N THR A 121 -12.65 18.22 -23.23
CA THR A 121 -13.63 17.92 -22.17
C THR A 121 -12.93 17.62 -20.84
N LEU A 122 -11.87 16.82 -20.83
CA LEU A 122 -11.08 16.55 -19.62
C LEU A 122 -10.64 17.86 -18.96
N ARG A 123 -9.95 18.74 -19.70
CA ARG A 123 -9.48 20.04 -19.16
C ARG A 123 -10.62 20.92 -18.65
N LYS A 124 -11.73 21.00 -19.39
CA LYS A 124 -12.88 21.79 -18.96
C LYS A 124 -13.45 21.32 -17.63
N GLU A 125 -13.64 20.01 -17.47
CA GLU A 125 -14.24 19.43 -16.26
C GLU A 125 -13.26 19.41 -15.08
N GLU A 126 -11.95 19.17 -15.33
CA GLU A 126 -10.93 19.32 -14.30
C GLU A 126 -10.81 20.78 -13.82
N ASN A 127 -10.86 21.77 -14.72
CA ASN A 127 -10.90 23.18 -14.32
C ASN A 127 -12.13 23.45 -13.46
N ARG A 128 -13.30 22.90 -13.83
CA ARG A 128 -14.52 23.03 -13.02
C ARG A 128 -14.31 22.45 -11.62
N ARG A 129 -13.71 21.27 -11.49
CA ARG A 129 -13.38 20.67 -10.20
C ARG A 129 -12.46 21.57 -9.37
N TRP A 130 -11.45 22.18 -10.01
CA TRP A 130 -10.56 23.13 -9.34
C TRP A 130 -11.27 24.43 -8.91
N GLU A 131 -12.20 24.96 -9.70
CA GLU A 131 -13.04 26.08 -9.28
C GLU A 131 -13.83 25.78 -8.01
N LEU A 132 -14.26 24.53 -7.83
CA LEU A 132 -14.99 24.07 -6.65
C LEU A 132 -14.08 23.71 -5.46
N THR A 133 -12.78 23.68 -5.65
CA THR A 133 -11.80 23.40 -4.61
C THR A 133 -11.41 24.70 -3.90
N SER A 134 -11.65 24.79 -2.61
CA SER A 134 -11.27 25.98 -1.82
C SER A 134 -9.88 25.89 -1.20
N ASN A 135 -9.35 24.68 -1.01
CA ASN A 135 -7.98 24.41 -0.60
C ASN A 135 -7.57 22.98 -0.99
N HIS A 136 -6.28 22.80 -1.28
CA HIS A 136 -5.71 21.52 -1.63
C HIS A 136 -4.20 21.50 -1.36
N TYR A 137 -3.70 20.35 -0.95
CA TYR A 137 -2.26 20.08 -0.93
C TYR A 137 -1.98 18.59 -1.05
N ASP A 138 -0.79 18.29 -1.61
CA ASP A 138 -0.23 16.97 -1.74
C ASP A 138 1.01 16.88 -0.87
N LEU A 139 1.10 15.86 -0.04
CA LEU A 139 2.22 15.66 0.87
C LEU A 139 2.78 14.25 0.75
N PRO A 140 4.10 14.09 0.54
CA PRO A 140 4.72 12.81 0.84
C PRO A 140 4.67 12.58 2.35
N ILE A 141 4.23 11.39 2.75
CA ILE A 141 4.15 10.97 4.15
C ILE A 141 4.92 9.67 4.35
N HIS A 142 5.28 9.36 5.58
CA HIS A 142 5.89 8.07 5.93
C HIS A 142 5.36 7.56 7.26
N ALA A 143 5.29 6.24 7.36
CA ALA A 143 4.95 5.60 8.62
C ALA A 143 6.16 5.68 9.57
N ILE A 144 5.90 6.08 10.80
CA ILE A 144 6.87 6.06 11.90
C ILE A 144 6.56 4.83 12.75
N ASP A 145 7.58 4.02 13.04
CA ASP A 145 7.44 2.99 14.05
C ASP A 145 7.53 3.65 15.43
N PRO A 146 6.45 3.67 16.23
CA PRO A 146 6.46 4.34 17.54
C PRO A 146 7.31 3.58 18.57
N HIS A 147 7.81 2.39 18.25
CA HIS A 147 8.63 1.56 19.11
C HIS A 147 10.07 1.42 18.63
N ALA A 148 10.44 2.05 17.51
CA ALA A 148 11.83 2.11 17.07
C ALA A 148 12.61 3.06 17.98
N GLU A 149 13.78 2.60 18.49
CA GLU A 149 14.75 3.42 19.24
C GLU A 149 15.62 4.28 18.30
#